data_e7d9a0d412b599807ff08a06e05a261e
#
_entry.id   e7d9a0d412b599807ff08a06e05a261e
#
_cell.length_a   1.000
_cell.length_b   1.000
_cell.length_c   1.000
_cell.angle_alpha   90.00
_cell.angle_beta   90.00
_cell.angle_gamma   90.00
#
_symmetry.space_group_name_H-M   'P 1'
#
loop_
_entity.id
_entity.type
_entity.pdbx_description
1 polymer ?
#
loop_
_entity_poly.entity_id
_entity_poly.type
_entity_poly.pdbx_seq_one_letter_code
_entity_poly.pdbx_strand_id
1 'polypeptide(L)'
;MAPQLASRPRPLSVQAPAAVVMIRPHRFHPNPQTAADNAFQLEPRAPERALALAAYREVSAAAERLQAEGVRVHLFDDTGERDTPDSVFPNNWFSTHPGGHVALYPMYAPNRRRERRADVIELLKARYRVQDVIDYSGLEQDGLFLEGTGAMVLDHLARVAYVARSRRADPVALERFCTHFNYEPMVFDALDPSGRPIFHTNVLMSIASEFAMVGLRDFVQPVRAAELRARLRECGRELVELDARQVAEFAGNAIELSGRGGEPLLALSRRALDSLEHAQRRLIERSARLLPLDIPTVELAGGSVRCMLAGVHLQPRCTAPVDAPSVAGDQPASHSACSSARPSVQSPRPLSALMCPRSPRSTSSLPQTAAWRRA
;
A
#
# COMPACT_ATOMS: atom_id res chain seq x y z
N MET A 1 32.54 -14.45 29.08
CA MET A 1 31.51 -13.68 28.39
C MET A 1 31.67 -13.91 26.86
N ALA A 2 30.76 -14.65 26.26
CA ALA A 2 30.78 -14.85 24.83
C ALA A 2 30.34 -13.54 24.12
N PRO A 3 30.98 -13.12 23.00
CA PRO A 3 30.57 -11.93 22.27
C PRO A 3 29.17 -12.17 21.69
N GLN A 4 28.21 -11.31 22.02
CA GLN A 4 26.92 -11.25 21.32
C GLN A 4 27.19 -10.94 19.85
N LEU A 5 26.97 -11.92 18.98
CA LEU A 5 26.94 -11.71 17.54
C LEU A 5 25.83 -10.69 17.24
N ALA A 6 26.23 -9.47 16.87
CA ALA A 6 25.33 -8.47 16.36
C ALA A 6 24.54 -9.09 15.19
N SER A 7 23.23 -9.21 15.35
CA SER A 7 22.36 -9.74 14.30
C SER A 7 22.51 -8.87 13.06
N ARG A 8 22.90 -9.48 11.94
CA ARG A 8 22.95 -8.78 10.64
C ARG A 8 21.57 -8.19 10.34
N PRO A 9 21.47 -6.93 9.93
CA PRO A 9 20.19 -6.34 9.56
C PRO A 9 19.56 -7.20 8.47
N ARG A 10 18.27 -7.55 8.67
CA ARG A 10 17.49 -8.26 7.64
C ARG A 10 17.39 -7.38 6.37
N PRO A 11 17.49 -7.96 5.17
CA PRO A 11 17.26 -7.22 3.94
C PRO A 11 15.85 -6.62 3.97
N LEU A 12 15.70 -5.38 3.50
CA LEU A 12 14.39 -4.72 3.41
C LEU A 12 13.47 -5.54 2.48
N SER A 13 12.28 -5.85 2.95
CA SER A 13 11.27 -6.52 2.13
C SER A 13 10.79 -5.58 1.02
N VAL A 14 10.69 -6.11 -0.21
CA VAL A 14 10.06 -5.38 -1.32
C VAL A 14 8.56 -5.27 -1.10
N GLN A 15 7.93 -6.25 -0.42
CA GLN A 15 6.49 -6.26 -0.13
C GLN A 15 6.11 -5.34 1.03
N ALA A 16 6.89 -5.35 2.13
CA ALA A 16 6.63 -4.60 3.34
C ALA A 16 7.47 -3.30 3.39
N PRO A 17 6.89 -2.12 3.10
CA PRO A 17 7.64 -0.86 3.15
C PRO A 17 7.97 -0.47 4.59
N ALA A 18 9.16 0.12 4.80
CA ALA A 18 9.60 0.67 6.09
C ALA A 18 9.18 2.13 6.31
N ALA A 19 8.48 2.72 5.33
CA ALA A 19 8.00 4.08 5.41
C ALA A 19 6.62 4.20 4.75
N VAL A 20 5.81 5.12 5.26
CA VAL A 20 4.47 5.43 4.76
C VAL A 20 4.24 6.93 4.69
N VAL A 21 3.36 7.35 3.77
CA VAL A 21 2.75 8.68 3.76
C VAL A 21 1.36 8.57 4.34
N MET A 22 1.02 9.48 5.24
CA MET A 22 -0.31 9.63 5.84
C MET A 22 -0.78 11.08 5.70
N ILE A 23 -2.09 11.25 5.58
CA ILE A 23 -2.73 12.58 5.58
C ILE A 23 -3.63 12.67 6.80
N ARG A 24 -3.43 13.72 7.62
CA ARG A 24 -4.22 14.00 8.81
C ARG A 24 -5.29 15.05 8.50
N PRO A 25 -6.58 14.67 8.51
CA PRO A 25 -7.65 15.57 8.09
C PRO A 25 -8.04 16.52 9.22
N HIS A 26 -8.16 17.82 8.92
CA HIS A 26 -8.76 18.80 9.84
C HIS A 26 -10.27 18.94 9.63
N ARG A 27 -10.77 18.52 8.45
CA ARG A 27 -12.19 18.43 8.12
C ARG A 27 -12.48 17.04 7.58
N PHE A 28 -13.10 16.21 8.39
CA PHE A 28 -13.43 14.84 8.03
C PHE A 28 -14.93 14.63 8.13
N HIS A 29 -15.48 14.05 7.07
CA HIS A 29 -16.84 13.49 7.03
C HIS A 29 -16.89 12.41 5.93
N PRO A 30 -17.81 11.43 5.99
CA PRO A 30 -18.04 10.52 4.88
C PRO A 30 -18.36 11.29 3.60
N ASN A 31 -17.73 10.90 2.50
CA ASN A 31 -17.80 11.63 1.24
C ASN A 31 -19.14 11.37 0.51
N PRO A 32 -20.01 12.36 0.30
CA PRO A 32 -21.29 12.14 -0.38
C PRO A 32 -21.13 11.76 -1.86
N GLN A 33 -19.99 12.13 -2.52
CA GLN A 33 -19.76 11.76 -3.92
C GLN A 33 -19.37 10.29 -4.10
N THR A 34 -18.99 9.60 -3.03
CA THR A 34 -18.60 8.18 -3.05
C THR A 34 -19.65 7.27 -2.41
N ALA A 35 -20.68 7.81 -1.79
CA ALA A 35 -21.70 7.04 -1.05
C ALA A 35 -22.48 6.06 -1.93
N ALA A 36 -22.70 6.39 -3.20
CA ALA A 36 -23.52 5.58 -4.10
C ALA A 36 -22.88 4.22 -4.46
N ASP A 37 -21.55 4.13 -4.47
CA ASP A 37 -20.81 2.92 -4.88
C ASP A 37 -19.94 2.33 -3.75
N ASN A 38 -19.86 3.00 -2.59
CA ASN A 38 -19.10 2.52 -1.42
C ASN A 38 -20.03 1.92 -0.36
N ALA A 39 -20.26 0.60 -0.45
CA ALA A 39 -21.12 -0.13 0.49
C ALA A 39 -20.59 -0.18 1.93
N PHE A 40 -19.34 0.16 2.16
CA PHE A 40 -18.71 0.17 3.49
C PHE A 40 -18.85 1.52 4.20
N GLN A 41 -19.32 2.55 3.49
CA GLN A 41 -19.54 3.87 4.06
C GLN A 41 -20.76 3.88 4.95
N LEU A 42 -20.65 4.48 6.12
CA LEU A 42 -21.72 4.56 7.11
C LEU A 42 -22.11 6.03 7.36
N GLU A 43 -23.41 6.26 7.59
CA GLU A 43 -23.88 7.58 8.02
C GLU A 43 -23.48 7.84 9.47
N PRO A 44 -22.77 8.94 9.75
CA PRO A 44 -22.37 9.28 11.10
C PRO A 44 -23.56 9.80 11.92
N ARG A 45 -23.58 9.45 13.21
CA ARG A 45 -24.56 9.98 14.17
C ARG A 45 -24.08 11.24 14.89
N ALA A 46 -22.79 11.54 14.82
CA ALA A 46 -22.18 12.69 15.50
C ALA A 46 -22.13 13.92 14.60
N PRO A 47 -22.11 15.14 15.17
CA PRO A 47 -21.89 16.35 14.40
C PRO A 47 -20.55 16.35 13.67
N GLU A 48 -20.48 16.98 12.48
CA GLU A 48 -19.30 17.02 11.61
C GLU A 48 -18.02 17.48 12.35
N ARG A 49 -18.12 18.52 13.19
CA ARG A 49 -16.97 19.01 13.98
C ARG A 49 -16.43 17.96 14.96
N ALA A 50 -17.30 17.16 15.55
CA ALA A 50 -16.88 16.10 16.47
C ALA A 50 -16.20 14.96 15.72
N LEU A 51 -16.73 14.59 14.53
CA LEU A 51 -16.12 13.60 13.63
C LEU A 51 -14.73 14.06 13.16
N ALA A 52 -14.61 15.30 12.70
CA ALA A 52 -13.33 15.85 12.25
C ALA A 52 -12.27 15.80 13.37
N LEU A 53 -12.64 16.19 14.60
CA LEU A 53 -11.74 16.14 15.75
C LEU A 53 -11.37 14.68 16.12
N ALA A 54 -12.31 13.76 16.06
CA ALA A 54 -12.06 12.35 16.35
C ALA A 54 -11.13 11.75 15.28
N ALA A 55 -11.40 11.93 14.00
CA ALA A 55 -10.54 11.46 12.91
C ALA A 55 -9.12 12.05 13.00
N TYR A 56 -9.00 13.34 13.29
CA TYR A 56 -7.70 13.99 13.53
C TYR A 56 -6.90 13.29 14.63
N ARG A 57 -7.56 12.99 15.77
CA ARG A 57 -6.91 12.30 16.90
C ARG A 57 -6.56 10.85 16.56
N GLU A 58 -7.45 10.13 15.90
CA GLU A 58 -7.22 8.75 15.47
C GLU A 58 -6.02 8.65 14.52
N VAL A 59 -5.95 9.52 13.51
CA VAL A 59 -4.82 9.55 12.57
C VAL A 59 -3.52 9.94 13.27
N SER A 60 -3.55 10.90 14.22
CA SER A 60 -2.38 11.28 15.00
C SER A 60 -1.87 10.12 15.86
N ALA A 61 -2.75 9.44 16.59
CA ALA A 61 -2.40 8.28 17.42
C ALA A 61 -1.89 7.10 16.57
N ALA A 62 -2.50 6.86 15.40
CA ALA A 62 -2.01 5.84 14.47
C ALA A 62 -0.61 6.16 13.96
N ALA A 63 -0.32 7.41 13.61
CA ALA A 63 1.01 7.82 13.17
C ALA A 63 2.06 7.65 14.29
N GLU A 64 1.76 8.07 15.52
CA GLU A 64 2.62 7.90 16.69
C GLU A 64 2.87 6.41 16.98
N ARG A 65 1.83 5.58 16.90
CA ARG A 65 1.94 4.14 17.11
C ARG A 65 2.87 3.47 16.09
N LEU A 66 2.72 3.82 14.80
CA LEU A 66 3.59 3.33 13.73
C LEU A 66 5.04 3.76 13.93
N GLN A 67 5.27 5.03 14.31
CA GLN A 67 6.62 5.55 14.59
C GLN A 67 7.28 4.85 15.80
N ALA A 68 6.51 4.57 16.84
CA ALA A 68 6.99 3.82 18.01
C ALA A 68 7.48 2.42 17.66
N GLU A 69 6.88 1.80 16.63
CA GLU A 69 7.31 0.50 16.09
C GLU A 69 8.47 0.60 15.07
N GLY A 70 8.94 1.80 14.78
CA GLY A 70 10.08 2.03 13.88
C GLY A 70 9.71 2.24 12.42
N VAL A 71 8.42 2.31 12.09
CA VAL A 71 7.96 2.69 10.74
C VAL A 71 8.15 4.20 10.56
N ARG A 72 8.77 4.62 9.47
CA ARG A 72 8.91 6.05 9.16
C ARG A 72 7.60 6.59 8.62
N VAL A 73 6.99 7.54 9.33
CA VAL A 73 5.75 8.18 8.91
C VAL A 73 6.03 9.58 8.39
N HIS A 74 5.61 9.85 7.15
CA HIS A 74 5.54 11.18 6.57
C HIS A 74 4.10 11.66 6.70
N LEU A 75 3.83 12.43 7.77
CA LEU A 75 2.50 12.94 8.09
C LEU A 75 2.32 14.34 7.50
N PHE A 76 1.25 14.54 6.74
CA PHE A 76 0.85 15.83 6.17
C PHE A 76 -0.51 16.23 6.70
N ASP A 77 -0.70 17.51 6.96
CA ASP A 77 -1.99 18.05 7.34
C ASP A 77 -2.82 18.42 6.11
N ASP A 78 -4.10 18.05 6.12
CA ASP A 78 -5.11 18.59 5.22
C ASP A 78 -6.02 19.55 6.00
N THR A 79 -5.83 20.86 5.79
CA THR A 79 -6.60 21.92 6.47
C THR A 79 -8.06 21.99 6.05
N GLY A 80 -8.44 21.22 5.01
CA GLY A 80 -9.79 21.15 4.45
C GLY A 80 -10.12 22.30 3.47
N GLU A 81 -9.12 23.10 3.08
CA GLU A 81 -9.31 24.21 2.12
C GLU A 81 -9.67 23.72 0.71
N ARG A 82 -9.32 22.46 0.40
CA ARG A 82 -9.57 21.87 -0.92
C ARG A 82 -10.89 21.12 -1.02
N ASP A 83 -11.65 21.02 0.07
CA ASP A 83 -12.89 20.24 0.16
C ASP A 83 -12.65 18.78 -0.30
N THR A 84 -11.79 18.08 0.44
CA THR A 84 -11.29 16.72 0.17
C THR A 84 -11.59 15.80 1.36
N PRO A 85 -12.86 15.38 1.58
CA PRO A 85 -13.25 14.61 2.76
C PRO A 85 -12.55 13.25 2.87
N ASP A 86 -12.15 12.64 1.74
CA ASP A 86 -11.43 11.37 1.67
C ASP A 86 -9.90 11.52 1.63
N SER A 87 -9.35 12.71 1.90
CA SER A 87 -7.89 12.98 1.86
C SER A 87 -7.09 12.05 2.77
N VAL A 88 -7.72 11.50 3.81
CA VAL A 88 -7.14 10.52 4.74
C VAL A 88 -6.73 9.21 4.05
N PHE A 89 -7.12 8.98 2.79
CA PHE A 89 -6.82 7.78 2.01
C PHE A 89 -5.84 8.03 0.84
N PRO A 90 -4.58 8.42 1.11
CA PRO A 90 -3.62 8.83 0.08
C PRO A 90 -3.22 7.70 -0.87
N ASN A 91 -3.38 6.44 -0.49
CA ASN A 91 -3.04 5.28 -1.32
C ASN A 91 -3.88 5.19 -2.61
N ASN A 92 -4.96 5.96 -2.73
CA ASN A 92 -5.81 5.95 -3.90
C ASN A 92 -5.31 6.85 -5.03
N TRP A 93 -4.64 7.97 -4.72
CA TRP A 93 -4.21 8.91 -5.73
C TRP A 93 -2.74 8.81 -6.13
N PHE A 94 -1.90 8.11 -5.34
CA PHE A 94 -0.51 7.80 -5.72
C PHE A 94 -0.03 6.47 -5.15
N SER A 95 1.01 5.94 -5.76
CA SER A 95 1.81 4.84 -5.23
C SER A 95 3.28 5.04 -5.56
N THR A 96 4.14 4.31 -4.87
CA THR A 96 5.58 4.29 -5.13
C THR A 96 6.04 2.87 -5.40
N HIS A 97 7.05 2.72 -6.25
CA HIS A 97 7.53 1.42 -6.70
C HIS A 97 9.05 1.31 -6.63
N PRO A 98 9.57 0.08 -6.42
CA PRO A 98 11.01 -0.17 -6.54
C PRO A 98 11.55 0.31 -7.89
N GLY A 99 12.79 0.80 -7.91
CA GLY A 99 13.39 1.38 -9.11
C GLY A 99 13.27 2.91 -9.17
N GLY A 100 12.55 3.54 -8.23
CA GLY A 100 12.46 5.00 -8.16
C GLY A 100 11.22 5.58 -8.84
N HIS A 101 10.20 4.79 -9.08
CA HIS A 101 9.01 5.21 -9.81
C HIS A 101 7.87 5.63 -8.87
N VAL A 102 7.19 6.72 -9.22
CA VAL A 102 5.97 7.19 -8.56
C VAL A 102 4.85 7.22 -9.59
N ALA A 103 3.68 6.69 -9.24
CA ALA A 103 2.49 6.76 -10.08
C ALA A 103 1.47 7.71 -9.46
N LEU A 104 0.85 8.59 -10.27
CA LEU A 104 -0.32 9.38 -9.93
C LEU A 104 -1.52 8.84 -10.69
N TYR A 105 -2.65 8.72 -9.99
CA TYR A 105 -3.81 8.00 -10.53
C TYR A 105 -5.01 8.89 -10.83
N PRO A 106 -5.81 8.52 -11.86
CA PRO A 106 -7.07 9.16 -12.19
C PRO A 106 -8.14 8.73 -11.18
N MET A 107 -8.81 9.72 -10.57
CA MET A 107 -9.82 9.54 -9.53
C MET A 107 -11.23 9.66 -10.11
N TYR A 108 -12.12 8.74 -9.71
CA TYR A 108 -13.51 8.71 -10.16
C TYR A 108 -14.30 9.92 -9.64
N ALA A 109 -14.35 10.11 -8.32
CA ALA A 109 -15.08 11.22 -7.72
C ALA A 109 -14.36 12.56 -7.95
N PRO A 110 -15.04 13.61 -8.48
CA PRO A 110 -14.41 14.89 -8.79
C PRO A 110 -13.73 15.57 -7.60
N ASN A 111 -14.31 15.50 -6.39
CA ASN A 111 -13.68 16.08 -5.21
C ASN A 111 -12.38 15.36 -4.81
N ARG A 112 -12.24 14.05 -5.08
CA ARG A 112 -11.03 13.30 -4.82
C ARG A 112 -9.87 13.63 -5.75
N ARG A 113 -10.14 14.19 -6.94
CA ARG A 113 -9.10 14.67 -7.85
C ARG A 113 -8.24 15.78 -7.22
N ARG A 114 -8.81 16.55 -6.28
CA ARG A 114 -8.12 17.62 -5.53
C ARG A 114 -7.21 17.08 -4.41
N GLU A 115 -7.28 15.77 -4.09
CA GLU A 115 -6.41 15.13 -3.08
C GLU A 115 -4.94 15.04 -3.54
N ARG A 116 -4.67 15.11 -4.85
CA ARG A 116 -3.29 15.08 -5.37
C ARG A 116 -2.50 16.28 -4.86
N ARG A 117 -1.37 16.00 -4.17
CA ARG A 117 -0.56 17.00 -3.47
C ARG A 117 0.85 17.05 -4.01
N ALA A 118 1.24 18.21 -4.53
CA ALA A 118 2.60 18.47 -5.02
C ALA A 118 3.65 18.37 -3.91
N ASP A 119 3.34 18.86 -2.68
CA ASP A 119 4.25 18.84 -1.54
C ASP A 119 4.61 17.40 -1.07
N VAL A 120 3.69 16.44 -1.22
CA VAL A 120 3.98 15.01 -0.99
C VAL A 120 5.02 14.51 -2.00
N ILE A 121 4.82 14.83 -3.28
CA ILE A 121 5.74 14.40 -4.34
C ILE A 121 7.11 15.07 -4.16
N GLU A 122 7.17 16.35 -3.82
CA GLU A 122 8.44 17.06 -3.54
C GLU A 122 9.17 16.49 -2.31
N LEU A 123 8.45 16.11 -1.24
CA LEU A 123 9.06 15.40 -0.11
C LEU A 123 9.67 14.07 -0.56
N LEU A 124 8.93 13.28 -1.37
CA LEU A 124 9.45 12.01 -1.89
C LEU A 124 10.72 12.22 -2.72
N LYS A 125 10.76 13.21 -3.62
CA LYS A 125 11.96 13.57 -4.40
C LYS A 125 13.12 14.02 -3.51
N ALA A 126 12.84 14.77 -2.44
CA ALA A 126 13.86 15.27 -1.53
C ALA A 126 14.47 14.16 -0.65
N ARG A 127 13.65 13.20 -0.18
CA ARG A 127 14.06 12.18 0.78
C ARG A 127 14.46 10.85 0.16
N TYR A 128 13.97 10.56 -1.05
CA TYR A 128 14.13 9.28 -1.72
C TYR A 128 14.67 9.46 -3.14
N ARG A 129 15.18 8.36 -3.70
CA ARG A 129 15.61 8.31 -5.10
C ARG A 129 14.39 8.12 -5.99
N VAL A 130 13.82 9.23 -6.45
CA VAL A 130 12.77 9.26 -7.46
C VAL A 130 13.43 9.46 -8.82
N GLN A 131 13.19 8.55 -9.76
CA GLN A 131 13.65 8.63 -11.14
C GLN A 131 12.62 9.29 -12.03
N ASP A 132 11.36 8.89 -11.88
CA ASP A 132 10.26 9.44 -12.65
C ASP A 132 8.95 9.52 -11.85
N VAL A 133 8.03 10.32 -12.34
CA VAL A 133 6.66 10.43 -11.88
C VAL A 133 5.75 10.20 -13.08
N ILE A 134 5.09 9.05 -13.12
CA ILE A 134 4.17 8.69 -14.20
C ILE A 134 2.76 9.15 -13.81
N ASP A 135 2.24 10.14 -14.53
CA ASP A 135 0.95 10.76 -14.24
C ASP A 135 -0.12 10.23 -15.20
N TYR A 136 -1.08 9.47 -14.64
CA TYR A 136 -2.25 8.96 -15.35
C TYR A 136 -3.48 9.85 -15.20
N SER A 137 -3.41 10.96 -14.46
CA SER A 137 -4.58 11.79 -14.14
C SER A 137 -5.28 12.36 -15.35
N GLY A 138 -4.57 12.53 -16.48
CA GLY A 138 -5.16 12.94 -17.75
C GLY A 138 -6.26 12.01 -18.27
N LEU A 139 -6.27 10.73 -17.88
CA LEU A 139 -7.30 9.76 -18.25
C LEU A 139 -8.70 10.10 -17.68
N GLU A 140 -8.77 10.98 -16.67
CA GLU A 140 -10.03 11.49 -16.12
C GLU A 140 -10.89 12.19 -17.18
N GLN A 141 -10.26 12.80 -18.19
CA GLN A 141 -10.94 13.47 -19.30
C GLN A 141 -11.68 12.48 -20.22
N ASP A 142 -11.13 11.26 -20.31
CA ASP A 142 -11.71 10.17 -21.10
C ASP A 142 -12.67 9.29 -20.25
N GLY A 143 -12.89 9.63 -18.98
CA GLY A 143 -13.72 8.86 -18.05
C GLY A 143 -13.11 7.52 -17.66
N LEU A 144 -11.77 7.38 -17.73
CA LEU A 144 -11.03 6.18 -17.36
C LEU A 144 -10.37 6.39 -15.99
N PHE A 145 -10.68 5.51 -15.03
CA PHE A 145 -10.24 5.66 -13.66
C PHE A 145 -9.46 4.46 -13.17
N LEU A 146 -8.48 4.69 -12.28
CA LEU A 146 -7.75 3.65 -11.57
C LEU A 146 -7.29 4.22 -10.23
N GLU A 147 -8.00 3.90 -9.15
CA GLU A 147 -7.73 4.49 -7.84
C GLU A 147 -6.62 3.74 -7.07
N GLY A 148 -5.42 3.80 -7.60
CA GLY A 148 -4.17 3.37 -6.96
C GLY A 148 -4.23 2.00 -6.31
N THR A 149 -3.63 1.90 -5.13
CA THR A 149 -3.60 0.66 -4.35
C THR A 149 -4.86 0.43 -3.50
N GLY A 150 -5.91 1.20 -3.72
CA GLY A 150 -7.27 0.87 -3.35
C GLY A 150 -7.87 -0.11 -4.36
N ALA A 151 -7.89 0.29 -5.62
CA ALA A 151 -8.39 -0.51 -6.73
C ALA A 151 -7.51 -1.74 -7.03
N MET A 152 -6.19 -1.64 -6.80
CA MET A 152 -5.21 -2.69 -7.05
C MET A 152 -4.57 -3.18 -5.75
N VAL A 153 -4.55 -4.48 -5.51
CA VAL A 153 -3.70 -5.12 -4.50
C VAL A 153 -2.49 -5.71 -5.20
N LEU A 154 -1.31 -5.20 -4.86
CA LEU A 154 -0.08 -5.53 -5.55
C LEU A 154 0.74 -6.58 -4.79
N ASP A 155 1.05 -7.69 -5.45
CA ASP A 155 2.14 -8.58 -5.06
C ASP A 155 3.42 -8.04 -5.70
N HIS A 156 4.21 -7.31 -4.93
CA HIS A 156 5.48 -6.73 -5.41
C HIS A 156 6.55 -7.80 -5.67
N LEU A 157 6.46 -8.97 -5.02
CA LEU A 157 7.42 -10.07 -5.19
C LEU A 157 7.11 -10.86 -6.45
N ALA A 158 5.85 -11.30 -6.61
CA ALA A 158 5.42 -12.08 -7.78
C ALA A 158 5.07 -11.19 -8.99
N ARG A 159 5.02 -9.87 -8.81
CA ARG A 159 4.67 -8.88 -9.86
C ARG A 159 3.27 -9.13 -10.43
N VAL A 160 2.29 -9.34 -9.56
CA VAL A 160 0.88 -9.53 -9.91
C VAL A 160 0.05 -8.38 -9.34
N ALA A 161 -0.85 -7.82 -10.13
CA ALA A 161 -1.84 -6.84 -9.72
C ALA A 161 -3.22 -7.51 -9.67
N TYR A 162 -3.74 -7.74 -8.47
CA TYR A 162 -5.08 -8.28 -8.24
C TYR A 162 -6.09 -7.14 -8.24
N VAL A 163 -7.14 -7.24 -9.09
CA VAL A 163 -8.08 -6.14 -9.33
C VAL A 163 -9.50 -6.65 -9.44
N ALA A 164 -10.35 -6.27 -8.50
CA ALA A 164 -11.79 -6.40 -8.62
C ALA A 164 -12.34 -5.35 -9.59
N ARG A 165 -13.15 -5.77 -10.57
CA ARG A 165 -13.75 -4.86 -11.54
C ARG A 165 -14.72 -3.90 -10.87
N SER A 166 -14.55 -2.61 -11.13
CA SER A 166 -15.42 -1.57 -10.61
C SER A 166 -15.33 -0.31 -11.46
N ARG A 167 -16.15 0.70 -11.16
CA ARG A 167 -16.07 2.02 -11.80
C ARG A 167 -14.75 2.74 -11.50
N ARG A 168 -13.98 2.27 -10.50
CA ARG A 168 -12.70 2.85 -10.06
C ARG A 168 -11.48 2.05 -10.52
N ALA A 169 -11.68 1.08 -11.42
CA ALA A 169 -10.64 0.21 -11.97
C ALA A 169 -10.90 -0.06 -13.46
N ASP A 170 -10.60 0.92 -14.30
CA ASP A 170 -10.76 0.79 -15.75
C ASP A 170 -9.65 -0.10 -16.35
N PRO A 171 -10.00 -1.02 -17.28
CA PRO A 171 -9.05 -1.96 -17.87
C PRO A 171 -7.95 -1.31 -18.69
N VAL A 172 -8.24 -0.20 -19.39
CA VAL A 172 -7.22 0.51 -20.18
C VAL A 172 -6.21 1.18 -19.30
N ALA A 173 -6.68 1.83 -18.21
CA ALA A 173 -5.78 2.42 -17.21
C ALA A 173 -4.94 1.35 -16.51
N LEU A 174 -5.55 0.19 -16.18
CA LEU A 174 -4.85 -0.95 -15.58
C LEU A 174 -3.81 -1.54 -16.53
N GLU A 175 -4.12 -1.72 -17.81
CA GLU A 175 -3.18 -2.24 -18.79
C GLU A 175 -1.96 -1.33 -18.94
N ARG A 176 -2.17 0.00 -19.01
CA ARG A 176 -1.08 0.99 -19.03
C ARG A 176 -0.21 0.89 -17.80
N PHE A 177 -0.82 0.81 -16.61
CA PHE A 177 -0.09 0.63 -15.37
C PHE A 177 0.72 -0.68 -15.37
N CYS A 178 0.09 -1.80 -15.68
CA CYS A 178 0.74 -3.10 -15.70
C CYS A 178 1.90 -3.18 -16.69
N THR A 179 1.78 -2.52 -17.85
CA THR A 179 2.84 -2.42 -18.85
C THR A 179 4.02 -1.59 -18.34
N HIS A 180 3.76 -0.38 -17.79
CA HIS A 180 4.81 0.50 -17.30
C HIS A 180 5.57 -0.10 -16.11
N PHE A 181 4.83 -0.72 -15.19
CA PHE A 181 5.39 -1.24 -13.94
C PHE A 181 5.70 -2.74 -13.98
N ASN A 182 5.54 -3.40 -15.14
CA ASN A 182 5.78 -4.83 -15.33
C ASN A 182 5.06 -5.71 -14.31
N TYR A 183 3.73 -5.51 -14.18
CA TYR A 183 2.84 -6.39 -13.43
C TYR A 183 2.00 -7.26 -14.37
N GLU A 184 1.69 -8.46 -13.94
CA GLU A 184 0.66 -9.31 -14.54
C GLU A 184 -0.71 -8.90 -13.98
N PRO A 185 -1.70 -8.48 -14.79
CA PRO A 185 -3.02 -8.17 -14.28
C PRO A 185 -3.81 -9.45 -13.98
N MET A 186 -4.34 -9.57 -12.76
CA MET A 186 -5.26 -10.64 -12.37
C MET A 186 -6.61 -10.04 -11.99
N VAL A 187 -7.46 -9.90 -13.01
CA VAL A 187 -8.75 -9.20 -12.92
C VAL A 187 -9.87 -10.20 -12.61
N PHE A 188 -10.80 -9.84 -11.73
CA PHE A 188 -11.95 -10.67 -11.36
C PHE A 188 -13.16 -9.82 -11.02
N ASP A 189 -14.35 -10.42 -11.09
CA ASP A 189 -15.58 -9.80 -10.60
C ASP A 189 -15.77 -10.15 -9.14
N ALA A 190 -16.10 -9.15 -8.32
CA ALA A 190 -16.44 -9.31 -6.91
C ALA A 190 -17.70 -8.52 -6.59
N LEU A 191 -18.69 -9.20 -6.04
CA LEU A 191 -19.99 -8.62 -5.69
C LEU A 191 -20.23 -8.77 -4.19
N ASP A 192 -20.83 -7.74 -3.59
CA ASP A 192 -21.34 -7.86 -2.22
C ASP A 192 -22.61 -8.75 -2.17
N PRO A 193 -23.11 -9.14 -0.98
CA PRO A 193 -24.31 -9.95 -0.86
C PRO A 193 -25.58 -9.34 -1.50
N SER A 194 -25.58 -8.03 -1.77
CA SER A 194 -26.68 -7.33 -2.47
C SER A 194 -26.48 -7.29 -3.99
N GLY A 195 -25.40 -7.87 -4.50
CA GLY A 195 -25.07 -7.90 -5.92
C GLY A 195 -24.38 -6.63 -6.45
N ARG A 196 -23.92 -5.74 -5.57
CA ARG A 196 -23.18 -4.54 -5.96
C ARG A 196 -21.70 -4.86 -6.13
N PRO A 197 -21.03 -4.34 -7.17
CA PRO A 197 -19.59 -4.49 -7.32
C PRO A 197 -18.83 -3.93 -6.12
N ILE A 198 -17.81 -4.65 -5.68
CA ILE A 198 -16.85 -4.15 -4.69
C ILE A 198 -16.00 -3.06 -5.34
N PHE A 199 -16.07 -1.86 -4.80
CA PHE A 199 -15.46 -0.67 -5.39
C PHE A 199 -13.93 -0.66 -5.37
N HIS A 200 -13.31 -1.23 -4.35
CA HIS A 200 -11.86 -1.35 -4.19
C HIS A 200 -11.44 -2.76 -3.77
N THR A 201 -10.44 -3.30 -4.43
CA THR A 201 -9.92 -4.66 -4.15
C THR A 201 -9.35 -4.78 -2.74
N ASN A 202 -8.77 -3.71 -2.20
CA ASN A 202 -8.12 -3.73 -0.89
C ASN A 202 -9.07 -3.84 0.30
N VAL A 203 -10.39 -3.80 0.11
CA VAL A 203 -11.35 -4.16 1.17
C VAL A 203 -11.54 -5.68 1.28
N LEU A 204 -11.30 -6.42 0.17
CA LEU A 204 -11.43 -7.86 0.09
C LEU A 204 -10.16 -8.61 0.49
N MET A 205 -8.99 -8.03 0.20
CA MET A 205 -7.75 -8.77 0.33
C MET A 205 -6.54 -7.88 0.59
N SER A 206 -5.55 -8.47 1.24
CA SER A 206 -4.20 -7.92 1.38
C SER A 206 -3.15 -9.00 1.17
N ILE A 207 -1.97 -8.60 0.70
CA ILE A 207 -0.85 -9.51 0.43
C ILE A 207 0.33 -9.08 1.29
N ALA A 208 0.81 -10.00 2.11
CA ALA A 208 2.04 -9.91 2.89
C ALA A 208 3.18 -10.72 2.23
N SER A 209 4.35 -10.75 2.85
CA SER A 209 5.50 -11.48 2.34
C SER A 209 5.30 -13.00 2.32
N GLU A 210 4.65 -13.55 3.36
CA GLU A 210 4.48 -15.00 3.55
C GLU A 210 3.03 -15.47 3.46
N PHE A 211 2.05 -14.57 3.57
CA PHE A 211 0.64 -14.89 3.54
C PHE A 211 -0.19 -13.88 2.76
N ALA A 212 -1.42 -14.25 2.45
CA ALA A 212 -2.43 -13.34 1.90
C ALA A 212 -3.75 -13.53 2.67
N MET A 213 -4.36 -12.42 3.08
CA MET A 213 -5.72 -12.40 3.65
C MET A 213 -6.71 -12.22 2.49
N VAL A 214 -7.71 -13.08 2.38
CA VAL A 214 -8.57 -13.12 1.20
C VAL A 214 -10.03 -13.40 1.54
N GLY A 215 -10.92 -12.49 1.19
CA GLY A 215 -12.39 -12.65 1.29
C GLY A 215 -12.97 -13.03 -0.07
N LEU A 216 -12.71 -14.24 -0.57
CA LEU A 216 -13.11 -14.63 -1.92
C LEU A 216 -14.40 -15.46 -1.95
N ARG A 217 -14.68 -16.24 -0.89
CA ARG A 217 -15.76 -17.24 -0.89
C ARG A 217 -17.13 -16.63 -1.15
N ASP A 218 -17.42 -15.50 -0.51
CA ASP A 218 -18.75 -14.90 -0.50
C ASP A 218 -18.92 -13.77 -1.53
N PHE A 219 -17.83 -13.40 -2.22
CA PHE A 219 -17.78 -12.24 -3.12
C PHE A 219 -17.40 -12.60 -4.56
N VAL A 220 -16.72 -13.71 -4.80
CA VAL A 220 -16.17 -14.08 -6.10
C VAL A 220 -16.72 -15.43 -6.53
N GLN A 221 -17.05 -15.57 -7.82
CA GLN A 221 -17.54 -16.84 -8.37
C GLN A 221 -16.57 -17.99 -8.05
N PRO A 222 -17.06 -19.20 -7.67
CA PRO A 222 -16.22 -20.28 -7.14
C PRO A 222 -15.05 -20.68 -8.01
N VAL A 223 -15.23 -20.77 -9.32
CA VAL A 223 -14.16 -21.12 -10.28
C VAL A 223 -13.05 -20.07 -10.24
N ARG A 224 -13.43 -18.77 -10.34
CA ARG A 224 -12.45 -17.68 -10.32
C ARG A 224 -11.77 -17.55 -8.96
N ALA A 225 -12.51 -17.75 -7.88
CA ALA A 225 -11.95 -17.78 -6.53
C ALA A 225 -10.92 -18.90 -6.35
N ALA A 226 -11.14 -20.08 -6.95
CA ALA A 226 -10.17 -21.18 -6.95
C ALA A 226 -8.88 -20.82 -7.71
N GLU A 227 -9.00 -20.18 -8.86
CA GLU A 227 -7.85 -19.69 -9.65
C GLU A 227 -7.03 -18.65 -8.88
N LEU A 228 -7.69 -17.67 -8.22
CA LEU A 228 -7.03 -16.68 -7.38
C LEU A 228 -6.26 -17.32 -6.23
N ARG A 229 -6.88 -18.28 -5.54
CA ARG A 229 -6.22 -19.05 -4.46
C ARG A 229 -5.02 -19.85 -4.97
N ALA A 230 -5.17 -20.52 -6.12
CA ALA A 230 -4.08 -21.27 -6.74
C ALA A 230 -2.91 -20.34 -7.05
N ARG A 231 -3.18 -19.21 -7.69
CA ARG A 231 -2.14 -18.22 -8.04
C ARG A 231 -1.38 -17.70 -6.82
N LEU A 232 -2.11 -17.36 -5.74
CA LEU A 232 -1.48 -16.89 -4.49
C LEU A 232 -0.59 -17.98 -3.86
N ARG A 233 -1.02 -19.26 -3.86
CA ARG A 233 -0.23 -20.37 -3.34
C ARG A 233 0.99 -20.67 -4.22
N GLU A 234 0.86 -20.60 -5.54
CA GLU A 234 1.98 -20.73 -6.48
C GLU A 234 3.05 -19.66 -6.25
N CYS A 235 2.62 -18.46 -5.82
CA CYS A 235 3.52 -17.39 -5.41
C CYS A 235 4.06 -17.52 -3.98
N GLY A 236 3.82 -18.66 -3.31
CA GLY A 236 4.35 -18.98 -1.98
C GLY A 236 3.55 -18.36 -0.82
N ARG A 237 2.30 -17.89 -1.05
CA ARG A 237 1.49 -17.29 0.02
C ARG A 237 0.63 -18.32 0.73
N GLU A 238 0.71 -18.36 2.07
CA GLU A 238 -0.26 -19.05 2.90
C GLU A 238 -1.56 -18.23 2.96
N LEU A 239 -2.75 -18.87 2.86
CA LEU A 239 -4.01 -18.15 2.76
C LEU A 239 -4.70 -18.03 4.12
N VAL A 240 -5.02 -16.81 4.50
CA VAL A 240 -5.95 -16.48 5.60
C VAL A 240 -7.30 -16.17 4.96
N GLU A 241 -8.17 -17.17 4.91
CA GLU A 241 -9.51 -17.01 4.33
C GLU A 241 -10.38 -16.18 5.26
N LEU A 242 -11.08 -15.19 4.72
CA LEU A 242 -11.99 -14.30 5.41
C LEU A 242 -13.43 -14.59 4.97
N ASP A 243 -14.37 -14.58 5.91
CA ASP A 243 -15.80 -14.61 5.62
C ASP A 243 -16.38 -13.21 5.37
N ALA A 244 -17.64 -13.13 4.95
CA ALA A 244 -18.30 -11.86 4.65
C ALA A 244 -18.38 -10.92 5.86
N ARG A 245 -18.56 -11.46 7.08
CA ARG A 245 -18.57 -10.67 8.31
C ARG A 245 -17.18 -10.04 8.56
N GLN A 246 -16.11 -10.81 8.41
CA GLN A 246 -14.74 -10.34 8.58
C GLN A 246 -14.36 -9.28 7.54
N VAL A 247 -14.83 -9.44 6.30
CA VAL A 247 -14.67 -8.41 5.26
C VAL A 247 -15.41 -7.13 5.64
N ALA A 248 -16.65 -7.22 6.14
CA ALA A 248 -17.41 -6.07 6.63
C ALA A 248 -16.74 -5.38 7.84
N GLU A 249 -15.95 -6.12 8.63
CA GLU A 249 -15.12 -5.61 9.72
C GLU A 249 -13.72 -5.17 9.25
N PHE A 250 -13.51 -4.95 7.95
CA PHE A 250 -12.26 -4.51 7.32
C PHE A 250 -11.05 -5.45 7.52
N ALA A 251 -11.24 -6.74 7.81
CA ALA A 251 -10.12 -7.67 7.99
C ALA A 251 -9.22 -7.78 6.76
N GLY A 252 -9.78 -7.61 5.54
CA GLY A 252 -8.99 -7.55 4.30
C GLY A 252 -8.20 -6.26 4.11
N ASN A 253 -8.56 -5.19 4.84
CA ASN A 253 -7.95 -3.86 4.67
C ASN A 253 -6.73 -3.66 5.58
N ALA A 254 -5.74 -4.53 5.45
CA ALA A 254 -4.51 -4.58 6.23
C ALA A 254 -3.28 -4.35 5.34
N ILE A 255 -2.15 -4.04 5.94
CA ILE A 255 -0.86 -3.85 5.25
C ILE A 255 0.29 -4.38 6.10
N GLU A 256 1.17 -5.18 5.47
CA GLU A 256 2.44 -5.54 6.07
C GLU A 256 3.42 -4.37 5.95
N LEU A 257 4.10 -4.07 7.05
CA LEU A 257 5.11 -3.02 7.17
C LEU A 257 6.39 -3.60 7.74
N SER A 258 7.51 -2.93 7.47
CA SER A 258 8.80 -3.24 8.08
C SER A 258 9.06 -2.29 9.24
N GLY A 259 9.01 -2.82 10.45
CA GLY A 259 9.27 -2.10 11.69
C GLY A 259 10.74 -2.03 12.05
N ARG A 260 11.02 -1.82 13.35
CA ARG A 260 12.38 -1.71 13.89
C ARG A 260 13.21 -2.96 13.59
N GLY A 261 14.40 -2.77 13.05
CA GLY A 261 15.28 -3.89 12.70
C GLY A 261 14.76 -4.80 11.58
N GLY A 262 13.77 -4.36 10.81
CA GLY A 262 13.16 -5.16 9.74
C GLY A 262 12.10 -6.14 10.24
N GLU A 263 11.59 -5.97 11.47
CA GLU A 263 10.50 -6.80 12.00
C GLU A 263 9.25 -6.67 11.12
N PRO A 264 8.66 -7.76 10.60
CA PRO A 264 7.40 -7.69 9.88
C PRO A 264 6.24 -7.38 10.83
N LEU A 265 5.46 -6.36 10.49
CA LEU A 265 4.28 -5.91 11.22
C LEU A 265 3.07 -5.97 10.29
N LEU A 266 1.96 -6.54 10.73
CA LEU A 266 0.69 -6.41 10.03
C LEU A 266 -0.13 -5.30 10.70
N ALA A 267 -0.20 -4.14 10.07
CA ALA A 267 -1.07 -3.05 10.50
C ALA A 267 -2.50 -3.28 10.00
N LEU A 268 -3.44 -3.27 10.94
CA LEU A 268 -4.87 -3.45 10.71
C LEU A 268 -5.66 -2.68 11.78
N SER A 269 -6.97 -2.45 11.57
CA SER A 269 -7.75 -1.79 12.61
C SER A 269 -8.04 -2.72 13.80
N ARG A 270 -8.36 -2.13 14.95
CA ARG A 270 -8.81 -2.88 16.14
C ARG A 270 -10.00 -3.74 15.79
N ARG A 271 -10.99 -3.17 15.12
CA ARG A 271 -12.19 -3.83 14.65
C ARG A 271 -11.88 -5.04 13.74
N ALA A 272 -10.93 -4.86 12.79
CA ALA A 272 -10.47 -5.95 11.95
C ALA A 272 -9.83 -7.07 12.77
N LEU A 273 -8.91 -6.74 13.70
CA LEU A 273 -8.28 -7.72 14.57
C LEU A 273 -9.29 -8.49 15.39
N ASP A 274 -10.29 -7.80 15.99
CA ASP A 274 -11.28 -8.42 16.86
C ASP A 274 -12.19 -9.39 16.09
N SER A 275 -12.36 -9.18 14.79
CA SER A 275 -13.12 -10.08 13.90
C SER A 275 -12.38 -11.38 13.55
N LEU A 276 -11.04 -11.41 13.65
CA LEU A 276 -10.23 -12.57 13.28
C LEU A 276 -10.34 -13.70 14.29
N GLU A 277 -10.48 -14.92 13.79
CA GLU A 277 -10.43 -16.13 14.59
C GLU A 277 -9.04 -16.40 15.15
N HIS A 278 -8.96 -17.13 16.26
CA HIS A 278 -7.69 -17.47 16.90
C HIS A 278 -6.73 -18.23 15.96
N ALA A 279 -7.24 -19.11 15.11
CA ALA A 279 -6.44 -19.85 14.13
C ALA A 279 -5.84 -18.92 13.07
N GLN A 280 -6.61 -17.93 12.59
CA GLN A 280 -6.15 -16.94 11.62
C GLN A 280 -5.06 -16.03 12.22
N ARG A 281 -5.26 -15.56 13.47
CA ARG A 281 -4.23 -14.75 14.18
C ARG A 281 -2.92 -15.52 14.33
N ARG A 282 -2.98 -16.79 14.77
CA ARG A 282 -1.78 -17.65 14.89
C ARG A 282 -1.06 -17.87 13.57
N LEU A 283 -1.81 -18.00 12.46
CA LEU A 283 -1.21 -18.14 11.14
C LEU A 283 -0.42 -16.88 10.77
N ILE A 284 -1.03 -15.71 10.93
CA ILE A 284 -0.39 -14.41 10.68
C ILE A 284 0.85 -14.23 11.57
N GLU A 285 0.73 -14.53 12.86
CA GLU A 285 1.79 -14.34 13.86
C GLU A 285 3.01 -15.25 13.67
N ARG A 286 2.94 -16.23 12.77
CA ARG A 286 4.11 -17.03 12.37
C ARG A 286 5.14 -16.20 11.61
N SER A 287 4.72 -15.13 10.95
CA SER A 287 5.58 -14.32 10.07
C SER A 287 5.52 -12.82 10.32
N ALA A 288 4.44 -12.29 10.89
CA ALA A 288 4.27 -10.86 11.14
C ALA A 288 3.57 -10.62 12.48
N ARG A 289 4.06 -9.67 13.27
CA ARG A 289 3.40 -9.25 14.51
C ARG A 289 2.18 -8.37 14.19
N LEU A 290 1.06 -8.66 14.84
CA LEU A 290 -0.17 -7.88 14.70
C LEU A 290 -0.03 -6.49 15.33
N LEU A 291 -0.33 -5.45 14.59
CA LEU A 291 -0.28 -4.04 15.03
C LEU A 291 -1.66 -3.39 14.85
N PRO A 292 -2.54 -3.49 15.86
CA PRO A 292 -3.85 -2.86 15.78
C PRO A 292 -3.76 -1.34 15.95
N LEU A 293 -4.58 -0.63 15.15
CA LEU A 293 -4.78 0.81 15.19
C LEU A 293 -6.26 1.11 15.45
N ASP A 294 -6.54 2.04 16.36
CA ASP A 294 -7.91 2.40 16.74
C ASP A 294 -8.36 3.59 15.90
N ILE A 295 -9.21 3.33 14.88
CA ILE A 295 -9.62 4.33 13.87
C ILE A 295 -11.14 4.24 13.54
N PRO A 296 -12.04 4.06 14.50
CA PRO A 296 -13.44 3.81 14.24
C PRO A 296 -14.17 4.95 13.52
N THR A 297 -13.71 6.20 13.71
CA THR A 297 -14.29 7.35 13.00
C THR A 297 -13.86 7.38 11.54
N VAL A 298 -12.58 7.11 11.25
CA VAL A 298 -12.08 7.04 9.86
C VAL A 298 -12.80 5.96 9.07
N GLU A 299 -13.10 4.82 9.69
CA GLU A 299 -13.81 3.71 9.05
C GLU A 299 -15.24 4.04 8.60
N LEU A 300 -15.86 5.12 9.14
CA LEU A 300 -17.16 5.60 8.65
C LEU A 300 -17.13 6.05 7.18
N ALA A 301 -15.97 6.44 6.67
CA ALA A 301 -15.80 6.78 5.25
C ALA A 301 -15.65 5.55 4.33
N GLY A 302 -15.73 4.32 4.90
CA GLY A 302 -15.69 3.07 4.13
C GLY A 302 -14.30 2.63 3.67
N GLY A 303 -13.23 3.19 4.26
CA GLY A 303 -11.85 2.74 4.16
C GLY A 303 -11.27 2.49 5.56
N SER A 304 -10.18 1.73 5.67
CA SER A 304 -9.53 1.40 6.94
C SER A 304 -8.00 1.58 6.85
N VAL A 305 -7.22 0.88 7.66
CA VAL A 305 -5.78 1.08 7.83
C VAL A 305 -5.01 1.03 6.51
N ARG A 306 -5.29 0.05 5.63
CA ARG A 306 -4.58 -0.04 4.34
C ARG A 306 -4.82 1.20 3.47
N CYS A 307 -6.02 1.78 3.52
CA CYS A 307 -6.36 2.96 2.75
C CYS A 307 -5.65 4.21 3.28
N MET A 308 -5.41 4.31 4.59
CA MET A 308 -4.72 5.44 5.21
C MET A 308 -3.20 5.45 4.94
N LEU A 309 -2.63 4.34 4.53
CA LEU A 309 -1.19 4.15 4.43
C LEU A 309 -0.74 4.02 2.97
N ALA A 310 -0.16 5.07 2.41
CA ALA A 310 0.54 4.96 1.13
C ALA A 310 1.99 4.52 1.40
N GLY A 311 2.29 3.25 1.08
CA GLY A 311 3.62 2.66 1.29
C GLY A 311 4.70 3.31 0.45
N VAL A 312 5.89 3.52 1.02
CA VAL A 312 7.04 4.09 0.31
C VAL A 312 8.03 2.97 -0.02
N HIS A 313 8.00 2.53 -1.27
CA HIS A 313 8.89 1.48 -1.82
C HIS A 313 10.13 2.06 -2.52
N LEU A 314 10.43 3.34 -2.27
CA LEU A 314 11.58 4.05 -2.81
C LEU A 314 12.80 3.87 -1.92
N GLN A 315 13.99 3.86 -2.53
CA GLN A 315 15.24 3.84 -1.78
C GLN A 315 15.51 5.22 -1.16
N PRO A 316 15.81 5.32 0.15
CA PRO A 316 16.22 6.58 0.77
C PRO A 316 17.45 7.17 0.08
N ARG A 317 17.52 8.50 -0.02
CA ARG A 317 18.78 9.18 -0.36
C ARG A 317 19.73 9.02 0.82
N CYS A 318 20.99 8.69 0.53
CA CYS A 318 22.05 8.85 1.53
C CYS A 318 22.19 10.35 1.82
N THR A 319 21.66 10.82 2.95
CA THR A 319 22.10 12.10 3.48
C THR A 319 23.51 11.87 4.01
N ALA A 320 24.52 12.44 3.36
CA ALA A 320 25.82 12.60 4.00
C ALA A 320 25.57 13.24 5.38
N PRO A 321 26.28 12.83 6.44
CA PRO A 321 26.21 13.57 7.67
C PRO A 321 26.53 15.03 7.32
N VAL A 322 25.65 15.95 7.69
CA VAL A 322 25.99 17.36 7.67
C VAL A 322 27.13 17.48 8.66
N ASP A 323 28.33 17.75 8.16
CA ASP A 323 29.52 17.95 8.97
C ASP A 323 29.16 18.90 10.10
N ALA A 324 29.34 18.43 11.35
CA ALA A 324 29.36 19.31 12.49
C ALA A 324 30.42 20.40 12.20
N PRO A 325 30.18 21.68 12.52
CA PRO A 325 31.14 22.73 12.26
C PRO A 325 32.48 22.32 12.87
N SER A 326 33.50 22.20 12.02
CA SER A 326 34.87 21.94 12.45
C SER A 326 35.30 23.11 13.35
N VAL A 327 35.43 22.82 14.65
CA VAL A 327 36.19 23.72 15.52
C VAL A 327 37.62 23.65 15.05
N ALA A 328 38.05 24.74 14.41
CA ALA A 328 39.44 24.93 14.00
C ALA A 328 40.34 24.91 15.25
N GLY A 329 41.09 23.83 15.41
CA GLY A 329 42.19 23.72 16.34
C GLY A 329 43.48 23.55 15.52
N ASP A 330 44.27 24.58 15.49
CA ASP A 330 45.65 24.56 14.96
C ASP A 330 46.47 23.45 15.59
N GLN A 331 47.08 22.58 14.77
CA GLN A 331 48.36 21.96 15.04
C GLN A 331 49.07 21.43 13.78
N PRO A 332 50.39 21.38 13.75
CA PRO A 332 51.18 21.45 12.52
C PRO A 332 51.48 20.09 11.87
N ALA A 333 51.85 20.18 10.60
CA ALA A 333 52.20 19.12 9.67
C ALA A 333 53.31 18.19 10.16
N SER A 334 53.15 16.87 10.02
CA SER A 334 54.25 15.93 9.85
C SER A 334 53.96 15.04 8.63
N HIS A 335 54.87 15.10 7.65
CA HIS A 335 54.89 14.27 6.46
C HIS A 335 55.12 12.80 6.83
N SER A 336 54.31 11.90 6.33
CA SER A 336 54.71 10.51 6.13
C SER A 336 53.98 9.95 4.92
N ALA A 337 54.79 9.57 3.94
CA ALA A 337 54.37 8.90 2.71
C ALA A 337 53.89 7.48 3.02
N CYS A 338 52.78 7.06 2.47
CA CYS A 338 52.47 5.67 2.39
C CYS A 338 51.86 5.29 1.02
N SER A 339 52.47 4.28 0.50
CA SER A 339 52.41 3.58 -0.76
C SER A 339 51.01 3.07 -1.13
N SER A 340 50.76 3.16 -2.42
CA SER A 340 49.59 2.59 -3.15
C SER A 340 49.56 1.07 -3.12
N ALA A 341 48.46 0.50 -2.68
CA ALA A 341 48.04 -0.86 -3.03
C ALA A 341 46.52 -0.85 -3.40
N ARG A 342 46.26 -1.13 -4.67
CA ARG A 342 44.90 -1.38 -5.18
C ARG A 342 44.45 -2.79 -4.80
N PRO A 343 43.26 -3.01 -4.25
CA PRO A 343 42.66 -4.34 -4.23
C PRO A 343 41.89 -4.60 -5.53
N SER A 344 42.13 -5.75 -6.11
CA SER A 344 41.44 -6.31 -7.26
C SER A 344 39.94 -6.55 -6.97
N VAL A 345 39.11 -6.05 -7.86
CA VAL A 345 37.65 -6.26 -7.87
C VAL A 345 37.38 -7.68 -8.36
N GLN A 346 36.92 -8.56 -7.47
CA GLN A 346 36.24 -9.80 -7.86
C GLN A 346 34.75 -9.51 -8.04
N SER A 347 34.25 -9.79 -9.25
CA SER A 347 32.83 -9.72 -9.62
C SER A 347 32.00 -10.70 -8.79
N PRO A 348 30.87 -10.29 -8.22
CA PRO A 348 29.95 -11.23 -7.59
C PRO A 348 29.20 -12.04 -8.65
N ARG A 349 29.14 -13.36 -8.45
CA ARG A 349 28.30 -14.27 -9.24
C ARG A 349 26.81 -13.86 -9.08
N PRO A 350 26.00 -13.96 -10.16
CA PRO A 350 24.57 -13.67 -10.06
C PRO A 350 23.88 -14.72 -9.17
N LEU A 351 23.19 -14.25 -8.15
CA LEU A 351 22.19 -15.02 -7.43
C LEU A 351 21.09 -15.40 -8.42
N SER A 352 20.89 -16.70 -8.61
CA SER A 352 19.76 -17.24 -9.34
C SER A 352 18.46 -16.76 -8.69
N ALA A 353 17.80 -15.81 -9.35
CA ALA A 353 16.42 -15.45 -9.03
C ALA A 353 15.58 -16.72 -9.23
N LEU A 354 14.92 -17.17 -8.17
CA LEU A 354 13.79 -18.09 -8.25
C LEU A 354 12.67 -17.37 -9.02
N MET A 355 12.73 -17.45 -10.36
CA MET A 355 11.61 -17.06 -11.20
C MET A 355 10.49 -18.07 -10.98
N CYS A 356 9.36 -17.60 -10.49
CA CYS A 356 8.11 -18.34 -10.56
C CYS A 356 7.91 -18.81 -12.02
N PRO A 357 7.65 -20.09 -12.29
CA PRO A 357 7.50 -20.56 -13.65
C PRO A 357 6.33 -19.83 -14.30
N ARG A 358 6.60 -19.14 -15.40
CA ARG A 358 5.55 -18.58 -16.25
C ARG A 358 4.75 -19.74 -16.81
N SER A 359 3.47 -19.82 -16.50
CA SER A 359 2.56 -20.71 -17.21
C SER A 359 2.61 -20.38 -18.70
N PRO A 360 2.51 -21.37 -19.59
CA PRO A 360 2.48 -21.14 -21.02
C PRO A 360 1.31 -20.19 -21.33
N ARG A 361 1.57 -19.14 -22.07
CA ARG A 361 0.56 -18.20 -22.56
C ARG A 361 -0.47 -19.03 -23.31
N SER A 362 -1.65 -19.22 -22.73
CA SER A 362 -2.80 -19.61 -23.49
C SER A 362 -3.08 -18.42 -24.40
N THR A 363 -2.95 -18.60 -25.70
CA THR A 363 -3.43 -17.67 -26.72
C THR A 363 -4.95 -17.74 -26.77
N SER A 364 -5.61 -17.29 -25.71
CA SER A 364 -7.03 -16.97 -25.77
C SER A 364 -7.09 -15.48 -26.07
N SER A 365 -7.50 -15.17 -27.29
CA SER A 365 -7.93 -13.85 -27.75
C SER A 365 -8.73 -13.18 -26.63
N LEU A 366 -8.26 -12.01 -26.16
CA LEU A 366 -8.98 -11.14 -25.25
C LEU A 366 -10.41 -10.92 -25.81
N PRO A 367 -11.46 -11.11 -24.99
CA PRO A 367 -12.80 -10.71 -25.42
C PRO A 367 -12.78 -9.20 -25.61
N GLN A 368 -13.30 -8.79 -26.76
CA GLN A 368 -13.39 -7.40 -27.22
C GLN A 368 -13.98 -6.48 -26.16
N THR A 369 -13.51 -5.27 -26.11
CA THR A 369 -13.81 -4.11 -25.27
C THR A 369 -15.30 -3.78 -25.02
N ALA A 370 -16.24 -4.51 -25.61
CA ALA A 370 -17.67 -4.26 -25.52
C ALA A 370 -18.35 -4.69 -24.20
N ALA A 371 -17.72 -5.60 -23.41
CA ALA A 371 -18.32 -6.14 -22.17
C ALA A 371 -18.22 -5.19 -20.95
N TRP A 372 -17.38 -4.18 -21.02
CA TRP A 372 -17.13 -3.26 -19.91
C TRP A 372 -18.09 -2.07 -19.80
N ARG A 373 -18.87 -1.78 -20.87
CA ARG A 373 -19.76 -0.61 -20.93
C ARG A 373 -21.17 -0.84 -20.36
N ARG A 374 -21.46 -2.01 -19.77
CA ARG A 374 -22.78 -2.34 -19.22
C ARG A 374 -22.62 -2.97 -17.82
N ALA A 375 -22.26 -2.16 -16.84
CA ALA A 375 -22.49 -2.41 -15.41
C ALA A 375 -22.51 -1.06 -14.69
#